data_0b3f6a305c1f64ff208c50cae72239e1
#
_entry.id   0b3f6a305c1f64ff208c50cae72239e1
#
_cell.length_a   1.000
_cell.length_b   1.000
_cell.length_c   1.000
_cell.angle_alpha   90.00
_cell.angle_beta   90.00
_cell.angle_gamma   90.00
#
_symmetry.space_group_name_H-M   'P 1'
#
loop_
_entity.id
_entity.type
_entity.pdbx_description
1 polymer ?
#
loop_
_entity_poly.entity_id
_entity_poly.type
_entity_poly.pdbx_seq_one_letter_code
_entity_poly.pdbx_strand_id
1 'polypeptide(L)'
;MTTLSYRAPYGKGGLGQHFAQIVEEEREAGRLARYFSIGVKPGDEAIGSVVAMPYARPLIRATPLRFLRGWKNYVIGDLFDRAVAARLDAPTETFIGFIGKSLRSFRRARALGFERLGVHVGNSHVRKVRRLHDRAFRQWGMERSWLNEAQIRKALLEYETADVIFVNSAYTWASFEEAGVPAEKLRRFRLVPLPRYQPPASRPSDGVFRVVYAGSLTVPKGVPVLVEAFGRLEGAAELTLVGHWTSRAMRRYLEGWMARDPRIRVAPGDPLPHYQRADVCVHPTYEDGFAYAPAEALACGVPVIVTEDTGMKELVREGENGFIVPTGDVDALFERMRHLMRAR
;
A
#
# COMPACT_ATOMS: atom_id res chain seq x y z
N MET A 1 17.32 2.74 22.29
CA MET A 1 17.16 3.83 21.28
C MET A 1 17.10 3.24 19.88
N THR A 2 16.28 3.81 18.99
CA THR A 2 15.95 3.25 17.66
C THR A 2 16.45 4.16 16.55
N THR A 3 17.12 3.58 15.56
CA THR A 3 17.44 4.19 14.26
C THR A 3 16.46 3.64 13.21
N LEU A 4 15.77 4.51 12.47
CA LEU A 4 14.82 4.12 11.43
C LEU A 4 15.38 4.35 10.02
N SER A 5 15.00 3.49 9.06
CA SER A 5 15.32 3.67 7.65
C SER A 5 14.12 3.36 6.77
N TYR A 6 13.59 4.37 6.08
CA TYR A 6 12.38 4.22 5.28
C TYR A 6 12.42 5.05 3.99
N ARG A 7 12.37 4.39 2.84
CA ARG A 7 12.37 5.10 1.56
C ARG A 7 10.98 5.61 1.19
N ALA A 8 10.47 6.56 1.97
CA ALA A 8 9.25 7.32 1.66
C ALA A 8 9.42 8.76 2.15
N PRO A 9 8.78 9.76 1.51
CA PRO A 9 8.72 11.09 2.09
C PRO A 9 7.79 11.05 3.31
N TYR A 10 8.17 11.71 4.39
CA TYR A 10 7.38 11.76 5.62
C TYR A 10 5.94 12.26 5.33
N GLY A 11 4.94 11.53 5.80
CA GLY A 11 3.52 11.90 5.73
C GLY A 11 2.86 11.93 4.33
N LYS A 12 3.60 11.63 3.25
CA LYS A 12 3.06 11.73 1.88
C LYS A 12 2.73 10.37 1.26
N GLY A 13 1.46 10.16 0.91
CA GLY A 13 0.94 8.90 0.37
C GLY A 13 0.95 7.77 1.41
N GLY A 14 0.40 6.60 1.09
CA GLY A 14 0.23 5.51 2.07
C GLY A 14 1.52 5.06 2.75
N LEU A 15 2.62 4.89 1.99
CA LEU A 15 3.92 4.54 2.57
C LEU A 15 4.52 5.67 3.42
N GLY A 16 4.29 6.93 3.07
CA GLY A 16 4.74 8.07 3.85
C GLY A 16 3.93 8.26 5.14
N GLN A 17 2.63 7.97 5.12
CA GLN A 17 1.78 7.92 6.31
C GLN A 17 2.23 6.79 7.25
N HIS A 18 2.47 5.58 6.72
CA HIS A 18 3.00 4.47 7.49
C HIS A 18 4.33 4.84 8.17
N PHE A 19 5.23 5.46 7.42
CA PHE A 19 6.51 5.91 7.97
C PHE A 19 6.34 7.00 9.05
N ALA A 20 5.46 7.97 8.82
CA ALA A 20 5.18 9.02 9.80
C ALA A 20 4.64 8.43 11.11
N GLN A 21 3.74 7.45 11.02
CA GLN A 21 3.20 6.79 12.20
C GLN A 21 4.30 6.05 12.98
N ILE A 22 5.22 5.34 12.32
CA ILE A 22 6.37 4.69 12.99
C ILE A 22 7.25 5.74 13.69
N VAL A 23 7.55 6.85 13.03
CA VAL A 23 8.38 7.91 13.59
C VAL A 23 7.73 8.51 14.86
N GLU A 24 6.42 8.78 14.81
CA GLU A 24 5.72 9.36 15.96
C GLU A 24 5.59 8.36 17.11
N GLU A 25 5.29 7.06 16.84
CA GLU A 25 5.25 6.03 17.88
C GLU A 25 6.61 5.85 18.59
N GLU A 26 7.72 5.83 17.83
CA GLU A 26 9.05 5.74 18.43
C GLU A 26 9.44 7.02 19.20
N ARG A 27 8.95 8.18 18.75
CA ARG A 27 9.12 9.47 19.42
C ARG A 27 8.36 9.54 20.74
N GLU A 28 7.06 9.24 20.70
CA GLU A 28 6.18 9.25 21.89
C GLU A 28 6.67 8.27 22.96
N ALA A 29 7.22 7.12 22.52
CA ALA A 29 7.84 6.16 23.42
C ALA A 29 9.25 6.56 23.91
N GLY A 30 9.78 7.72 23.52
CA GLY A 30 11.11 8.19 23.90
C GLY A 30 12.27 7.36 23.35
N ARG A 31 12.01 6.54 22.32
CA ARG A 31 13.01 5.63 21.74
C ARG A 31 13.67 6.15 20.47
N LEU A 32 13.09 7.12 19.77
CA LEU A 32 13.62 7.63 18.51
C LEU A 32 14.97 8.31 18.68
N ALA A 33 16.03 7.76 18.08
CA ALA A 33 17.33 8.40 18.03
C ALA A 33 17.52 9.22 16.76
N ARG A 34 17.31 8.57 15.61
CA ARG A 34 17.45 9.18 14.27
C ARG A 34 16.71 8.40 13.21
N TYR A 35 16.50 9.01 12.03
CA TYR A 35 15.95 8.31 10.90
C TYR A 35 16.49 8.77 9.54
N PHE A 36 16.49 7.87 8.57
CA PHE A 36 16.91 8.06 7.19
C PHE A 36 15.70 7.94 6.27
N SER A 37 15.45 8.95 5.43
CA SER A 37 14.33 8.91 4.47
C SER A 37 14.61 9.76 3.23
N ILE A 38 13.67 9.80 2.28
CA ILE A 38 13.76 10.69 1.11
C ILE A 38 13.05 12.03 1.32
N GLY A 39 12.53 12.30 2.51
CA GLY A 39 11.95 13.56 2.97
C GLY A 39 11.63 13.47 4.43
N VAL A 40 12.14 14.42 5.21
CA VAL A 40 12.00 14.48 6.68
C VAL A 40 10.81 15.34 7.08
N LYS A 41 10.37 15.17 8.33
CA LYS A 41 9.40 16.06 8.97
C LYS A 41 10.03 17.44 9.16
N PRO A 42 9.34 18.54 8.84
CA PRO A 42 9.81 19.87 9.22
C PRO A 42 10.07 19.96 10.73
N GLY A 43 11.23 20.48 11.12
CA GLY A 43 11.67 20.56 12.51
C GLY A 43 12.48 19.35 13.00
N ASP A 44 12.64 18.31 12.20
CA ASP A 44 13.42 17.09 12.53
C ASP A 44 14.84 17.10 11.94
N GLU A 45 15.34 18.23 11.45
CA GLU A 45 16.63 18.31 10.74
C GLU A 45 17.81 17.79 11.57
N ALA A 46 17.71 17.82 12.91
CA ALA A 46 18.74 17.32 13.82
C ALA A 46 18.80 15.78 13.90
N ILE A 47 17.67 15.10 13.72
CA ILE A 47 17.55 13.63 13.86
C ILE A 47 17.14 12.92 12.55
N GLY A 48 16.59 13.67 11.61
CA GLY A 48 16.16 13.19 10.31
C GLY A 48 17.19 13.47 9.22
N SER A 49 17.62 12.45 8.49
CA SER A 49 18.57 12.58 7.39
C SER A 49 17.89 12.32 6.04
N VAL A 50 17.93 13.32 5.15
CA VAL A 50 17.48 13.13 3.77
C VAL A 50 18.52 12.34 2.98
N VAL A 51 18.13 11.17 2.49
CA VAL A 51 18.97 10.32 1.65
C VAL A 51 18.78 10.73 0.18
N ALA A 52 19.54 11.73 -0.24
CA ALA A 52 19.55 12.19 -1.61
C ALA A 52 20.24 11.18 -2.54
N MET A 53 19.63 10.91 -3.68
CA MET A 53 20.17 10.03 -4.74
C MET A 53 20.08 10.75 -6.10
N PRO A 54 20.84 11.85 -6.30
CA PRO A 54 20.71 12.69 -7.50
C PRO A 54 21.00 11.92 -8.79
N TYR A 55 21.87 10.93 -8.71
CA TYR A 55 22.26 10.06 -9.83
C TYR A 55 21.21 8.99 -10.20
N ALA A 56 20.25 8.69 -9.34
CA ALA A 56 19.28 7.61 -9.59
C ALA A 56 18.35 7.92 -10.78
N ARG A 57 17.88 9.16 -10.91
CA ARG A 57 17.04 9.58 -12.04
C ARG A 57 17.76 9.57 -13.38
N PRO A 58 18.97 10.18 -13.52
CA PRO A 58 19.78 10.07 -14.73
C PRO A 58 20.07 8.62 -15.12
N LEU A 59 20.52 7.78 -14.19
CA LEU A 59 20.78 6.36 -14.42
C LEU A 59 19.58 5.63 -15.03
N ILE A 60 18.40 5.82 -14.45
CA ILE A 60 17.17 5.17 -14.93
C ILE A 60 16.82 5.68 -16.34
N ARG A 61 16.93 6.99 -16.59
CA ARG A 61 16.59 7.58 -17.89
C ARG A 61 17.55 7.13 -19.00
N ALA A 62 18.84 6.97 -18.69
CA ALA A 62 19.89 6.58 -19.63
C ALA A 62 19.94 5.08 -19.92
N THR A 63 19.14 4.26 -19.20
CA THR A 63 19.19 2.79 -19.31
C THR A 63 17.83 2.19 -19.66
N PRO A 64 17.77 0.91 -20.12
CA PRO A 64 16.52 0.19 -20.32
C PRO A 64 15.65 0.04 -19.05
N LEU A 65 16.21 0.31 -17.87
CA LEU A 65 15.48 0.25 -16.57
C LEU A 65 14.21 1.12 -16.58
N ARG A 66 14.19 2.20 -17.38
CA ARG A 66 12.98 3.04 -17.52
C ARG A 66 11.74 2.29 -17.97
N PHE A 67 11.92 1.19 -18.71
CA PHE A 67 10.84 0.33 -19.21
C PHE A 67 10.57 -0.89 -18.33
N LEU A 68 11.47 -1.22 -17.41
CA LEU A 68 11.46 -2.40 -16.57
C LEU A 68 11.08 -2.03 -15.13
N ARG A 69 9.77 -1.85 -14.86
CA ARG A 69 9.26 -1.35 -13.57
C ARG A 69 9.82 -2.10 -12.36
N GLY A 70 9.87 -3.43 -12.41
CA GLY A 70 10.42 -4.26 -11.33
C GLY A 70 11.90 -3.99 -11.08
N TRP A 71 12.71 -4.01 -12.13
CA TRP A 71 14.14 -3.73 -12.03
C TRP A 71 14.43 -2.29 -11.59
N LYS A 72 13.66 -1.33 -12.12
CA LYS A 72 13.75 0.07 -11.66
C LYS A 72 13.51 0.19 -10.15
N ASN A 73 12.47 -0.43 -9.63
CA ASN A 73 12.15 -0.39 -8.21
C ASN A 73 13.22 -1.08 -7.36
N TYR A 74 13.74 -2.23 -7.83
CA TYR A 74 14.84 -2.93 -7.18
C TYR A 74 16.09 -2.04 -7.08
N VAL A 75 16.56 -1.50 -8.22
CA VAL A 75 17.77 -0.66 -8.28
C VAL A 75 17.63 0.58 -7.40
N ILE A 76 16.51 1.31 -7.47
CA ILE A 76 16.30 2.49 -6.62
C ILE A 76 16.27 2.10 -5.13
N GLY A 77 15.66 0.96 -4.78
CA GLY A 77 15.65 0.45 -3.41
C GLY A 77 17.04 0.07 -2.91
N ASP A 78 17.84 -0.58 -3.75
CA ASP A 78 19.21 -0.98 -3.41
C ASP A 78 20.17 0.22 -3.31
N LEU A 79 20.02 1.23 -4.17
CA LEU A 79 20.79 2.48 -4.07
C LEU A 79 20.49 3.24 -2.77
N PHE A 80 19.21 3.28 -2.37
CA PHE A 80 18.81 3.86 -1.08
C PHE A 80 19.45 3.11 0.09
N ASP A 81 19.32 1.79 0.11
CA ASP A 81 19.88 0.89 1.13
C ASP A 81 21.41 1.04 1.26
N ARG A 82 22.14 1.13 0.11
CA ARG A 82 23.58 1.42 0.08
C ARG A 82 23.90 2.79 0.70
N ALA A 83 23.12 3.80 0.34
CA ALA A 83 23.33 5.16 0.83
C ALA A 83 23.07 5.29 2.33
N VAL A 84 22.09 4.55 2.89
CA VAL A 84 21.87 4.44 4.33
C VAL A 84 23.01 3.69 5.00
N ALA A 85 23.39 2.52 4.48
CA ALA A 85 24.48 1.72 5.04
C ALA A 85 25.80 2.51 5.14
N ALA A 86 26.09 3.35 4.13
CA ALA A 86 27.29 4.21 4.14
C ALA A 86 27.24 5.36 5.16
N ARG A 87 26.04 5.73 5.62
CA ARG A 87 25.85 6.80 6.63
C ARG A 87 25.67 6.27 8.06
N LEU A 88 25.55 4.95 8.23
CA LEU A 88 25.53 4.33 9.54
C LEU A 88 26.96 4.34 10.12
N ASP A 89 27.19 5.20 11.10
CA ASP A 89 28.48 5.47 11.72
C ASP A 89 28.57 5.02 13.17
N ALA A 90 27.45 5.06 13.91
CA ALA A 90 27.38 4.69 15.31
C ALA A 90 26.15 3.83 15.58
N PRO A 91 26.25 2.82 16.48
CA PRO A 91 25.11 1.98 16.82
C PRO A 91 24.13 2.71 17.74
N THR A 92 22.86 2.36 17.59
CA THR A 92 21.83 2.44 18.63
C THR A 92 21.44 1.01 18.99
N GLU A 93 20.58 0.83 19.98
CA GLU A 93 20.11 -0.52 20.36
C GLU A 93 19.43 -1.23 19.19
N THR A 94 18.50 -0.54 18.53
CA THR A 94 17.66 -1.12 17.47
C THR A 94 17.80 -0.38 16.15
N PHE A 95 17.92 -1.12 15.06
CA PHE A 95 17.77 -0.60 13.69
C PHE A 95 16.51 -1.18 13.05
N ILE A 96 15.60 -0.32 12.59
CA ILE A 96 14.36 -0.73 11.94
C ILE A 96 14.34 -0.21 10.49
N GLY A 97 14.18 -1.13 9.55
CA GLY A 97 14.09 -0.85 8.14
C GLY A 97 12.73 -1.17 7.53
N PHE A 98 12.61 -0.98 6.22
CA PHE A 98 11.44 -1.36 5.44
C PHE A 98 11.79 -2.38 4.36
N ILE A 99 10.91 -3.34 4.16
CA ILE A 99 11.12 -4.47 3.25
C ILE A 99 11.58 -4.03 1.85
N GLY A 100 12.54 -4.77 1.30
CA GLY A 100 13.14 -4.55 -0.01
C GLY A 100 14.20 -3.44 -0.07
N LYS A 101 14.54 -2.81 1.08
CA LYS A 101 15.41 -1.61 1.14
C LYS A 101 16.33 -1.58 2.36
N SER A 102 16.61 -2.72 2.98
CA SER A 102 17.28 -2.75 4.29
C SER A 102 18.40 -3.80 4.42
N LEU A 103 18.61 -4.68 3.44
CA LEU A 103 19.55 -5.80 3.57
C LEU A 103 21.00 -5.34 3.80
N ARG A 104 21.46 -4.30 3.10
CA ARG A 104 22.81 -3.74 3.26
C ARG A 104 22.94 -2.99 4.59
N SER A 105 21.92 -2.22 4.93
CA SER A 105 21.85 -1.50 6.19
C SER A 105 21.82 -2.47 7.37
N PHE A 106 21.12 -3.59 7.27
CA PHE A 106 21.12 -4.65 8.30
C PHE A 106 22.51 -5.24 8.52
N ARG A 107 23.21 -5.59 7.42
CA ARG A 107 24.58 -6.10 7.50
C ARG A 107 25.54 -5.08 8.14
N ARG A 108 25.38 -3.82 7.77
CA ARG A 108 26.19 -2.74 8.36
C ARG A 108 25.84 -2.51 9.83
N ALA A 109 24.55 -2.52 10.18
CA ALA A 109 24.10 -2.37 11.56
C ALA A 109 24.65 -3.48 12.47
N ARG A 110 24.58 -4.74 12.03
CA ARG A 110 25.22 -5.86 12.77
C ARG A 110 26.71 -5.65 12.96
N ALA A 111 27.43 -5.25 11.91
CA ALA A 111 28.88 -4.99 11.98
C ALA A 111 29.23 -3.81 12.91
N LEU A 112 28.31 -2.89 13.15
CA LEU A 112 28.47 -1.77 14.08
C LEU A 112 28.07 -2.11 15.54
N GLY A 113 27.45 -3.26 15.78
CA GLY A 113 27.02 -3.68 17.12
C GLY A 113 25.57 -3.29 17.50
N PHE A 114 24.68 -3.05 16.52
CA PHE A 114 23.24 -2.96 16.83
C PHE A 114 22.75 -4.31 17.37
N GLU A 115 22.07 -4.28 18.50
CA GLU A 115 21.59 -5.50 19.19
C GLU A 115 20.40 -6.13 18.47
N ARG A 116 19.48 -5.30 17.94
CA ARG A 116 18.23 -5.75 17.34
C ARG A 116 17.99 -5.14 15.96
N LEU A 117 17.52 -5.99 15.03
CA LEU A 117 17.12 -5.58 13.69
C LEU A 117 15.62 -5.81 13.49
N GLY A 118 14.89 -4.80 13.09
CA GLY A 118 13.47 -4.87 12.77
C GLY A 118 13.19 -4.54 11.31
N VAL A 119 12.16 -5.18 10.73
CA VAL A 119 11.67 -4.85 9.40
C VAL A 119 10.17 -4.63 9.39
N HIS A 120 9.72 -3.49 8.90
CA HIS A 120 8.30 -3.26 8.60
C HIS A 120 7.95 -3.81 7.23
N VAL A 121 6.81 -4.46 7.13
CA VAL A 121 6.24 -4.92 5.86
C VAL A 121 4.93 -4.17 5.56
N GLY A 122 4.69 -3.89 4.28
CA GLY A 122 3.45 -3.23 3.83
C GLY A 122 2.42 -4.19 3.27
N ASN A 123 2.85 -5.42 2.95
CA ASN A 123 2.06 -6.44 2.27
C ASN A 123 2.20 -7.78 2.98
N SER A 124 1.45 -8.80 2.56
CA SER A 124 1.65 -10.19 2.99
C SER A 124 3.05 -10.70 2.62
N HIS A 125 3.40 -11.91 3.05
CA HIS A 125 4.69 -12.52 2.73
C HIS A 125 4.95 -12.49 1.22
N VAL A 126 6.17 -12.16 0.80
CA VAL A 126 6.51 -11.84 -0.60
C VAL A 126 6.13 -12.93 -1.61
N ARG A 127 6.16 -14.20 -1.21
CA ARG A 127 5.71 -15.33 -2.05
C ARG A 127 4.20 -15.32 -2.28
N LYS A 128 3.40 -14.94 -1.27
CA LYS A 128 1.95 -14.78 -1.39
C LYS A 128 1.62 -13.59 -2.31
N VAL A 129 2.29 -12.45 -2.12
CA VAL A 129 2.18 -11.30 -3.04
C VAL A 129 2.45 -11.73 -4.48
N ARG A 130 3.54 -12.47 -4.74
CA ARG A 130 3.88 -12.93 -6.08
C ARG A 130 2.78 -13.81 -6.67
N ARG A 131 2.30 -14.81 -5.93
CA ARG A 131 1.24 -15.72 -6.37
C ARG A 131 -0.04 -14.99 -6.76
N LEU A 132 -0.48 -14.06 -5.92
CA LEU A 132 -1.73 -13.30 -6.14
C LEU A 132 -1.59 -12.29 -7.28
N HIS A 133 -0.44 -11.62 -7.41
CA HIS A 133 -0.16 -10.77 -8.56
C HIS A 133 -0.12 -11.56 -9.87
N ASP A 134 0.50 -12.75 -9.89
CA ASP A 134 0.55 -13.58 -11.08
C ASP A 134 -0.86 -14.07 -11.47
N ARG A 135 -1.75 -14.34 -10.48
CA ARG A 135 -3.19 -14.61 -10.74
C ARG A 135 -3.86 -13.41 -11.41
N ALA A 136 -3.67 -12.21 -10.87
CA ALA A 136 -4.23 -10.98 -11.43
C ALA A 136 -3.77 -10.72 -12.87
N PHE A 137 -2.47 -10.87 -13.14
CA PHE A 137 -1.91 -10.62 -14.47
C PHE A 137 -2.32 -11.70 -15.49
N ARG A 138 -2.50 -12.94 -15.07
CA ARG A 138 -3.06 -13.99 -15.95
C ARG A 138 -4.52 -13.72 -16.29
N GLN A 139 -5.33 -13.28 -15.32
CA GLN A 139 -6.75 -13.00 -15.53
C GLN A 139 -6.97 -11.86 -16.53
N TRP A 140 -6.13 -10.81 -16.47
CA TRP A 140 -6.38 -9.58 -17.22
C TRP A 140 -5.46 -9.37 -18.44
N GLY A 141 -4.31 -10.02 -18.52
CA GLY A 141 -3.40 -9.98 -19.67
C GLY A 141 -2.78 -8.62 -20.03
N MET A 142 -3.08 -7.56 -19.28
CA MET A 142 -2.75 -6.17 -19.65
C MET A 142 -1.39 -5.68 -19.14
N GLU A 143 -0.92 -6.23 -18.06
CA GLU A 143 0.32 -5.84 -17.38
C GLU A 143 1.15 -7.07 -17.04
N ARG A 144 2.36 -6.87 -16.57
CA ARG A 144 3.24 -7.93 -16.06
C ARG A 144 3.65 -7.62 -14.64
N SER A 145 3.96 -8.66 -13.86
CA SER A 145 4.43 -8.50 -12.49
C SER A 145 5.64 -7.57 -12.44
N TRP A 146 5.55 -6.60 -11.53
CA TRP A 146 6.68 -5.73 -11.19
C TRP A 146 7.57 -6.37 -10.11
N LEU A 147 7.19 -7.51 -9.56
CA LEU A 147 7.95 -8.25 -8.56
C LEU A 147 8.81 -9.31 -9.29
N ASN A 148 10.13 -9.10 -9.33
CA ASN A 148 11.09 -10.00 -9.93
C ASN A 148 11.81 -10.85 -8.88
N GLU A 149 12.54 -11.89 -9.32
CA GLU A 149 13.25 -12.82 -8.44
C GLU A 149 14.30 -12.14 -7.55
N ALA A 150 14.96 -11.08 -8.03
CA ALA A 150 15.92 -10.34 -7.21
C ALA A 150 15.25 -9.62 -6.04
N GLN A 151 14.04 -9.08 -6.26
CA GLN A 151 13.24 -8.46 -5.19
C GLN A 151 12.76 -9.51 -4.19
N ILE A 152 12.29 -10.66 -4.67
CA ILE A 152 11.84 -11.78 -3.82
C ILE A 152 13.01 -12.26 -2.96
N ARG A 153 14.15 -12.56 -3.58
CA ARG A 153 15.35 -13.01 -2.86
C ARG A 153 15.82 -11.99 -1.81
N LYS A 154 15.82 -10.70 -2.16
CA LYS A 154 16.21 -9.64 -1.21
C LYS A 154 15.24 -9.61 -0.02
N ALA A 155 13.94 -9.68 -0.27
CA ALA A 155 12.93 -9.69 0.79
C ALA A 155 13.07 -10.91 1.72
N LEU A 156 13.29 -12.09 1.17
CA LEU A 156 13.51 -13.32 1.97
C LEU A 156 14.75 -13.20 2.86
N LEU A 157 15.86 -12.66 2.33
CA LEU A 157 17.08 -12.41 3.10
C LEU A 157 16.86 -11.34 4.19
N GLU A 158 16.04 -10.33 3.95
CA GLU A 158 15.68 -9.34 4.96
C GLU A 158 14.82 -9.96 6.08
N TYR A 159 13.86 -10.85 5.76
CA TYR A 159 13.08 -11.57 6.76
C TYR A 159 13.95 -12.52 7.61
N GLU A 160 14.90 -13.19 6.98
CA GLU A 160 15.85 -14.07 7.66
C GLU A 160 16.75 -13.28 8.62
N THR A 161 17.31 -12.16 8.15
CA THR A 161 18.28 -11.33 8.89
C THR A 161 17.65 -10.54 10.03
N ALA A 162 16.38 -10.15 9.91
CA ALA A 162 15.66 -9.41 10.94
C ALA A 162 15.36 -10.30 12.17
N ASP A 163 15.49 -9.73 13.35
CA ASP A 163 15.06 -10.37 14.62
C ASP A 163 13.55 -10.20 14.81
N VAL A 164 12.97 -9.10 14.27
CA VAL A 164 11.55 -8.76 14.40
C VAL A 164 10.99 -8.33 13.03
N ILE A 165 9.83 -8.86 12.69
CA ILE A 165 9.06 -8.47 11.50
C ILE A 165 7.75 -7.82 11.97
N PHE A 166 7.59 -6.53 11.65
CA PHE A 166 6.37 -5.79 11.97
C PHE A 166 5.35 -5.97 10.86
N VAL A 167 4.24 -6.62 11.20
CA VAL A 167 3.12 -6.92 10.30
C VAL A 167 1.90 -6.05 10.63
N ASN A 168 1.15 -5.64 9.63
CA ASN A 168 0.12 -4.61 9.77
C ASN A 168 -1.32 -5.13 9.88
N SER A 169 -1.53 -6.45 9.78
CA SER A 169 -2.86 -7.07 9.86
C SER A 169 -2.77 -8.55 10.27
N ALA A 170 -3.88 -9.15 10.71
CA ALA A 170 -3.98 -10.59 10.94
C ALA A 170 -3.77 -11.38 9.62
N TYR A 171 -4.24 -10.83 8.50
CA TYR A 171 -3.99 -11.39 7.17
C TYR A 171 -2.50 -11.46 6.83
N THR A 172 -1.77 -10.37 7.10
CA THR A 172 -0.32 -10.33 6.90
C THR A 172 0.36 -11.32 7.84
N TRP A 173 0.00 -11.33 9.13
CA TRP A 173 0.53 -12.28 10.12
C TRP A 173 0.39 -13.73 9.63
N ALA A 174 -0.83 -14.17 9.31
CA ALA A 174 -1.10 -15.52 8.83
C ALA A 174 -0.25 -15.89 7.59
N SER A 175 -0.01 -14.93 6.69
CA SER A 175 0.81 -15.18 5.50
C SER A 175 2.28 -15.47 5.81
N PHE A 176 2.80 -14.96 6.91
CA PHE A 176 4.16 -15.24 7.39
C PHE A 176 4.22 -16.59 8.09
N GLU A 177 3.22 -16.93 8.91
CA GLU A 177 3.11 -18.27 9.53
C GLU A 177 2.97 -19.37 8.47
N GLU A 178 2.10 -19.16 7.44
CA GLU A 178 1.97 -20.04 6.27
C GLU A 178 3.30 -20.26 5.52
N ALA A 179 4.20 -19.26 5.57
CA ALA A 179 5.52 -19.34 4.97
C ALA A 179 6.60 -19.95 5.88
N GLY A 180 6.24 -20.39 7.10
CA GLY A 180 7.13 -21.01 8.08
C GLY A 180 7.95 -20.02 8.90
N VAL A 181 7.56 -18.74 8.95
CA VAL A 181 8.22 -17.77 9.82
C VAL A 181 7.74 -17.95 11.25
N PRO A 182 8.64 -18.11 12.24
CA PRO A 182 8.26 -18.30 13.62
C PRO A 182 7.47 -17.11 14.19
N ALA A 183 6.39 -17.42 14.94
CA ALA A 183 5.49 -16.41 15.50
C ALA A 183 6.19 -15.43 16.45
N GLU A 184 7.24 -15.90 17.15
CA GLU A 184 8.07 -15.08 18.04
C GLU A 184 8.84 -13.95 17.30
N LYS A 185 9.08 -14.08 16.00
CA LYS A 185 9.64 -13.02 15.16
C LYS A 185 8.60 -11.98 14.75
N LEU A 186 7.29 -12.28 14.84
CA LEU A 186 6.24 -11.41 14.37
C LEU A 186 5.77 -10.45 15.46
N ARG A 187 5.54 -9.19 15.10
CA ARG A 187 4.90 -8.16 15.97
C ARG A 187 3.86 -7.40 15.18
N ARG A 188 2.72 -7.19 15.79
CA ARG A 188 1.66 -6.38 15.18
C ARG A 188 2.03 -4.90 15.27
N PHE A 189 1.86 -4.21 14.15
CA PHE A 189 1.92 -2.76 14.03
C PHE A 189 0.59 -2.27 13.45
N ARG A 190 -0.18 -1.55 14.24
CA ARG A 190 -1.51 -1.11 13.84
C ARG A 190 -1.43 0.17 13.01
N LEU A 191 -1.93 0.12 11.78
CA LEU A 191 -2.08 1.30 10.94
C LEU A 191 -3.41 2.02 11.26
N VAL A 192 -3.36 3.35 11.35
CA VAL A 192 -4.51 4.20 11.68
C VAL A 192 -4.66 5.28 10.61
N PRO A 193 -5.86 5.53 10.07
CA PRO A 193 -6.12 6.66 9.19
C PRO A 193 -5.85 8.00 9.88
N LEU A 194 -5.51 9.02 9.09
CA LEU A 194 -5.30 10.37 9.63
C LEU A 194 -6.61 10.94 10.22
N PRO A 195 -6.54 11.73 11.31
CA PRO A 195 -7.72 12.30 11.99
C PRO A 195 -8.63 13.19 11.12
N ARG A 196 -8.12 13.65 9.96
CA ARG A 196 -8.90 14.46 9.00
C ARG A 196 -10.03 13.69 8.29
N TYR A 197 -9.93 12.35 8.27
CA TYR A 197 -10.97 11.51 7.69
C TYR A 197 -12.11 11.37 8.69
N GLN A 198 -13.17 12.15 8.45
CA GLN A 198 -14.36 12.23 9.31
C GLN A 198 -15.61 12.27 8.43
N PRO A 199 -16.76 11.81 8.95
CA PRO A 199 -18.03 11.92 8.26
C PRO A 199 -18.34 13.37 7.90
N PRO A 200 -18.95 13.63 6.72
CA PRO A 200 -19.42 14.98 6.36
C PRO A 200 -20.66 15.36 7.19
N ALA A 201 -20.93 16.65 7.28
CA ALA A 201 -22.17 17.15 7.91
C ALA A 201 -23.44 16.68 7.17
N SER A 202 -23.37 16.53 5.85
CA SER A 202 -24.44 16.00 5.02
C SER A 202 -23.89 15.30 3.77
N ARG A 203 -24.67 14.37 3.22
CA ARG A 203 -24.37 13.70 1.94
C ARG A 203 -25.37 14.10 0.87
N PRO A 204 -25.01 14.00 -0.42
CA PRO A 204 -25.94 14.23 -1.52
C PRO A 204 -27.17 13.31 -1.43
N SER A 205 -28.37 13.86 -1.69
CA SER A 205 -29.65 13.13 -1.72
C SER A 205 -30.33 13.19 -3.10
N ASP A 206 -29.52 13.20 -4.15
CA ASP A 206 -29.94 13.37 -5.54
C ASP A 206 -30.29 12.06 -6.27
N GLY A 207 -30.34 10.94 -5.55
CA GLY A 207 -30.69 9.63 -6.11
C GLY A 207 -29.54 8.93 -6.85
N VAL A 208 -28.35 9.54 -6.96
CA VAL A 208 -27.20 8.93 -7.66
C VAL A 208 -26.38 8.06 -6.73
N PHE A 209 -26.20 6.77 -7.06
CA PHE A 209 -25.35 5.83 -6.30
C PHE A 209 -23.88 6.07 -6.61
N ARG A 210 -23.11 6.48 -5.63
CA ARG A 210 -21.70 6.88 -5.78
C ARG A 210 -20.73 5.84 -5.28
N VAL A 211 -20.02 5.23 -6.19
CA VAL A 211 -18.93 4.30 -5.92
C VAL A 211 -17.59 5.03 -5.98
N VAL A 212 -16.76 4.89 -4.95
CA VAL A 212 -15.41 5.45 -4.94
C VAL A 212 -14.37 4.35 -4.78
N TYR A 213 -13.29 4.49 -5.52
CA TYR A 213 -12.03 3.78 -5.35
C TYR A 213 -10.91 4.79 -5.11
N ALA A 214 -9.98 4.53 -4.19
CA ALA A 214 -8.79 5.34 -4.05
C ALA A 214 -7.52 4.47 -3.98
N GLY A 215 -6.51 4.84 -4.80
CA GLY A 215 -5.25 4.12 -4.88
C GLY A 215 -4.61 4.13 -6.26
N SER A 216 -3.52 3.36 -6.41
CA SER A 216 -2.86 3.20 -7.71
C SER A 216 -3.75 2.42 -8.68
N LEU A 217 -3.98 2.98 -9.87
CA LEU A 217 -4.79 2.33 -10.90
C LEU A 217 -3.95 1.26 -11.61
N THR A 218 -4.07 0.02 -11.12
CA THR A 218 -3.29 -1.14 -11.58
C THR A 218 -4.11 -2.43 -11.54
N VAL A 219 -3.65 -3.43 -12.28
CA VAL A 219 -4.27 -4.77 -12.28
C VAL A 219 -4.23 -5.41 -10.88
N PRO A 220 -3.11 -5.43 -10.12
CA PRO A 220 -3.11 -6.03 -8.78
C PRO A 220 -4.01 -5.31 -7.75
N LYS A 221 -4.35 -4.05 -7.98
CA LYS A 221 -5.33 -3.33 -7.14
C LYS A 221 -6.78 -3.56 -7.58
N GLY A 222 -7.01 -4.49 -8.51
CA GLY A 222 -8.34 -4.93 -8.92
C GLY A 222 -9.16 -3.90 -9.70
N VAL A 223 -8.52 -2.83 -10.22
CA VAL A 223 -9.24 -1.80 -10.96
C VAL A 223 -10.06 -2.37 -12.14
N PRO A 224 -9.56 -3.37 -12.92
CA PRO A 224 -10.38 -3.98 -13.96
C PRO A 224 -11.60 -4.73 -13.41
N VAL A 225 -11.47 -5.41 -12.26
CA VAL A 225 -12.60 -6.10 -11.60
C VAL A 225 -13.70 -5.10 -11.24
N LEU A 226 -13.33 -3.94 -10.68
CA LEU A 226 -14.28 -2.89 -10.32
C LEU A 226 -14.99 -2.30 -11.54
N VAL A 227 -14.22 -1.97 -12.56
CA VAL A 227 -14.79 -1.30 -13.75
C VAL A 227 -15.73 -2.23 -14.51
N GLU A 228 -15.38 -3.53 -14.65
CA GLU A 228 -16.25 -4.54 -15.24
C GLU A 228 -17.55 -4.77 -14.42
N ALA A 229 -17.42 -4.85 -13.09
CA ALA A 229 -18.57 -5.00 -12.20
C ALA A 229 -19.47 -3.78 -12.22
N PHE A 230 -18.88 -2.56 -12.17
CA PHE A 230 -19.63 -1.30 -12.20
C PHE A 230 -20.36 -1.09 -13.54
N GLY A 231 -19.72 -1.44 -14.67
CA GLY A 231 -20.31 -1.32 -16.00
C GLY A 231 -21.58 -2.13 -16.20
N ARG A 232 -21.85 -3.11 -15.32
CA ARG A 232 -23.09 -3.90 -15.32
C ARG A 232 -24.21 -3.29 -14.48
N LEU A 233 -23.92 -2.23 -13.69
CA LEU A 233 -24.95 -1.56 -12.91
C LEU A 233 -25.84 -0.74 -13.83
N GLU A 234 -27.14 -0.89 -13.67
CA GLU A 234 -28.17 -0.08 -14.35
C GLU A 234 -28.65 1.05 -13.42
N GLY A 235 -29.14 2.14 -14.03
CA GLY A 235 -29.69 3.29 -13.30
C GLY A 235 -28.66 4.38 -12.98
N ALA A 236 -29.05 5.32 -12.13
CA ALA A 236 -28.27 6.49 -11.76
C ALA A 236 -27.11 6.10 -10.82
N ALA A 237 -25.94 5.91 -11.38
CA ALA A 237 -24.72 5.57 -10.63
C ALA A 237 -23.50 6.32 -11.19
N GLU A 238 -22.49 6.55 -10.33
CA GLU A 238 -21.19 7.14 -10.70
C GLU A 238 -20.05 6.31 -10.09
N LEU A 239 -18.99 6.08 -10.86
CA LEU A 239 -17.73 5.53 -10.37
C LEU A 239 -16.62 6.57 -10.44
N THR A 240 -16.04 6.92 -9.30
CA THR A 240 -14.85 7.79 -9.25
C THR A 240 -13.62 6.98 -8.84
N LEU A 241 -12.63 6.91 -9.73
CA LEU A 241 -11.33 6.30 -9.51
C LEU A 241 -10.33 7.39 -9.09
N VAL A 242 -10.08 7.53 -7.79
CA VAL A 242 -9.15 8.52 -7.25
C VAL A 242 -7.74 7.95 -7.26
N GLY A 243 -6.91 8.39 -8.20
CA GLY A 243 -5.55 7.89 -8.32
C GLY A 243 -4.90 8.12 -9.67
N HIS A 244 -3.77 7.44 -9.87
CA HIS A 244 -2.99 7.53 -11.10
C HIS A 244 -2.79 6.16 -11.74
N TRP A 245 -2.95 6.05 -13.04
CA TRP A 245 -2.52 4.87 -13.79
C TRP A 245 -1.01 4.76 -13.80
N THR A 246 -0.52 3.54 -13.64
CA THR A 246 0.91 3.27 -13.54
C THR A 246 1.49 2.67 -14.82
N SER A 247 0.63 2.35 -15.80
CA SER A 247 1.02 1.80 -17.10
C SER A 247 0.21 2.41 -18.24
N ARG A 248 0.77 2.36 -19.47
CA ARG A 248 0.05 2.74 -20.68
C ARG A 248 -1.11 1.78 -20.99
N ALA A 249 -0.97 0.51 -20.63
CA ALA A 249 -2.01 -0.48 -20.84
C ALA A 249 -3.24 -0.17 -19.97
N MET A 250 -3.05 0.07 -18.67
CA MET A 250 -4.14 0.47 -17.78
C MET A 250 -4.80 1.79 -18.22
N ARG A 251 -3.98 2.75 -18.65
CA ARG A 251 -4.52 4.03 -19.19
C ARG A 251 -5.46 3.78 -20.36
N ARG A 252 -5.03 3.04 -21.40
CA ARG A 252 -5.85 2.74 -22.57
C ARG A 252 -7.13 1.98 -22.20
N TYR A 253 -7.02 1.03 -21.27
CA TYR A 253 -8.16 0.26 -20.77
C TYR A 253 -9.22 1.18 -20.15
N LEU A 254 -8.81 2.08 -19.26
CA LEU A 254 -9.71 3.03 -18.60
C LEU A 254 -10.26 4.10 -19.58
N GLU A 255 -9.44 4.62 -20.47
CA GLU A 255 -9.90 5.54 -21.54
C GLU A 255 -10.97 4.89 -22.42
N GLY A 256 -10.82 3.60 -22.75
CA GLY A 256 -11.83 2.83 -23.47
C GLY A 256 -13.14 2.64 -22.71
N TRP A 257 -13.06 2.48 -21.37
CA TRP A 257 -14.26 2.41 -20.53
C TRP A 257 -14.95 3.77 -20.39
N MET A 258 -14.21 4.82 -20.10
CA MET A 258 -14.76 6.19 -19.99
C MET A 258 -15.41 6.69 -21.27
N ALA A 259 -14.93 6.24 -22.43
CA ALA A 259 -15.56 6.56 -23.73
C ALA A 259 -16.89 5.84 -23.94
N ARG A 260 -17.09 4.66 -23.35
CA ARG A 260 -18.32 3.86 -23.47
C ARG A 260 -19.33 4.13 -22.36
N ASP A 261 -18.85 4.44 -21.18
CA ASP A 261 -19.67 4.69 -20.00
C ASP A 261 -19.22 6.00 -19.30
N PRO A 262 -19.92 7.12 -19.55
CA PRO A 262 -19.55 8.42 -18.99
C PRO A 262 -19.76 8.52 -17.46
N ARG A 263 -20.37 7.51 -16.83
CA ARG A 263 -20.51 7.42 -15.37
C ARG A 263 -19.17 7.10 -14.69
N ILE A 264 -18.15 6.61 -15.46
CA ILE A 264 -16.82 6.27 -14.96
C ILE A 264 -15.88 7.43 -15.18
N ARG A 265 -15.22 7.89 -14.12
CA ARG A 265 -14.24 8.98 -14.20
C ARG A 265 -12.99 8.70 -13.37
N VAL A 266 -11.86 9.24 -13.80
CA VAL A 266 -10.60 9.24 -13.07
C VAL A 266 -10.36 10.65 -12.50
N ALA A 267 -10.13 10.73 -11.18
CA ALA A 267 -9.90 11.99 -10.47
C ALA A 267 -8.59 11.88 -9.66
N PRO A 268 -7.47 12.43 -10.16
CA PRO A 268 -6.25 12.50 -9.35
C PRO A 268 -6.41 13.53 -8.21
N GLY A 269 -5.80 13.27 -7.06
CA GLY A 269 -5.81 14.21 -5.94
C GLY A 269 -6.18 13.61 -4.60
N ASP A 270 -6.76 14.45 -3.74
CA ASP A 270 -7.18 14.07 -2.38
C ASP A 270 -8.47 13.22 -2.43
N PRO A 271 -8.48 12.02 -1.83
CA PRO A 271 -9.67 11.18 -1.80
C PRO A 271 -10.75 11.67 -0.83
N LEU A 272 -10.43 12.51 0.17
CA LEU A 272 -11.38 12.91 1.21
C LEU A 272 -12.71 13.49 0.67
N PRO A 273 -12.73 14.47 -0.27
CA PRO A 273 -14.00 14.99 -0.81
C PRO A 273 -14.84 13.93 -1.53
N HIS A 274 -14.18 12.90 -2.08
CA HIS A 274 -14.85 11.79 -2.75
C HIS A 274 -15.44 10.80 -1.76
N TYR A 275 -14.72 10.45 -0.67
CA TYR A 275 -15.27 9.63 0.41
C TYR A 275 -16.51 10.30 1.04
N GLN A 276 -16.44 11.60 1.32
CA GLN A 276 -17.53 12.32 1.96
C GLN A 276 -18.83 12.37 1.12
N ARG A 277 -18.76 12.08 -0.16
CA ARG A 277 -19.92 12.02 -1.08
C ARG A 277 -20.32 10.61 -1.48
N ALA A 278 -19.51 9.61 -1.17
CA ALA A 278 -19.69 8.24 -1.62
C ALA A 278 -20.75 7.48 -0.79
N ASP A 279 -21.44 6.58 -1.45
CA ASP A 279 -22.32 5.59 -0.82
C ASP A 279 -21.56 4.31 -0.49
N VAL A 280 -20.48 4.01 -1.25
CA VAL A 280 -19.61 2.85 -0.98
C VAL A 280 -18.19 3.12 -1.47
N CYS A 281 -17.20 2.66 -0.71
CA CYS A 281 -15.81 2.57 -1.17
C CYS A 281 -15.49 1.11 -1.52
N VAL A 282 -15.01 0.89 -2.74
CA VAL A 282 -14.66 -0.46 -3.23
C VAL A 282 -13.15 -0.59 -3.33
N HIS A 283 -12.60 -1.63 -2.69
CA HIS A 283 -11.17 -1.94 -2.74
C HIS A 283 -10.95 -3.40 -3.17
N PRO A 284 -11.08 -3.71 -4.47
CA PRO A 284 -11.13 -5.07 -5.01
C PRO A 284 -9.74 -5.63 -5.28
N THR A 285 -8.80 -5.34 -4.40
CA THR A 285 -7.37 -5.69 -4.56
C THR A 285 -7.15 -7.20 -4.62
N TYR A 286 -6.15 -7.66 -5.39
CA TYR A 286 -5.69 -9.03 -5.33
C TYR A 286 -4.81 -9.30 -4.13
N GLU A 287 -4.17 -8.24 -3.59
CA GLU A 287 -3.40 -8.33 -2.36
C GLU A 287 -3.16 -6.94 -1.78
N ASP A 288 -3.38 -6.81 -0.47
CA ASP A 288 -2.95 -5.65 0.30
C ASP A 288 -2.78 -6.02 1.78
N GLY A 289 -1.66 -5.62 2.38
CA GLY A 289 -1.42 -5.93 3.80
C GLY A 289 -2.43 -5.31 4.74
N PHE A 290 -2.83 -4.05 4.49
CA PHE A 290 -3.86 -3.36 5.28
C PHE A 290 -4.79 -2.52 4.41
N ALA A 291 -4.24 -1.65 3.53
CA ALA A 291 -4.94 -0.65 2.72
C ALA A 291 -5.54 0.51 3.51
N TYR A 292 -4.91 1.68 3.44
CA TYR A 292 -5.43 2.89 4.07
C TYR A 292 -6.76 3.36 3.47
N ALA A 293 -6.92 3.27 2.14
CA ALA A 293 -8.07 3.82 1.44
C ALA A 293 -9.43 3.36 1.96
N PRO A 294 -9.71 2.05 2.14
CA PRO A 294 -10.97 1.62 2.75
C PRO A 294 -11.05 1.96 4.25
N ALA A 295 -9.93 2.03 4.99
CA ALA A 295 -9.95 2.48 6.38
C ALA A 295 -10.30 3.97 6.50
N GLU A 296 -9.79 4.80 5.60
CA GLU A 296 -10.14 6.23 5.47
C GLU A 296 -11.61 6.42 5.12
N ALA A 297 -12.15 5.59 4.22
CA ALA A 297 -13.57 5.60 3.87
C ALA A 297 -14.47 5.21 5.05
N LEU A 298 -14.11 4.15 5.79
CA LEU A 298 -14.82 3.78 7.03
C LEU A 298 -14.78 4.90 8.07
N ALA A 299 -13.65 5.59 8.22
CA ALA A 299 -13.54 6.74 9.12
C ALA A 299 -14.46 7.92 8.68
N CYS A 300 -14.73 8.03 7.37
CA CYS A 300 -15.73 8.97 6.82
C CYS A 300 -17.18 8.43 6.92
N GLY A 301 -17.42 7.29 7.57
CA GLY A 301 -18.73 6.66 7.67
C GLY A 301 -19.25 6.05 6.36
N VAL A 302 -18.34 5.70 5.43
CA VAL A 302 -18.68 5.09 4.14
C VAL A 302 -18.48 3.58 4.24
N PRO A 303 -19.49 2.75 3.96
CA PRO A 303 -19.35 1.31 3.92
C PRO A 303 -18.34 0.89 2.83
N VAL A 304 -17.69 -0.26 3.04
CA VAL A 304 -16.64 -0.74 2.14
C VAL A 304 -16.97 -2.10 1.53
N ILE A 305 -16.54 -2.35 0.30
CA ILE A 305 -16.45 -3.70 -0.25
C ILE A 305 -14.98 -3.99 -0.46
N VAL A 306 -14.47 -5.03 0.22
CA VAL A 306 -13.08 -5.44 0.15
C VAL A 306 -12.98 -6.91 -0.26
N THR A 307 -11.79 -7.37 -0.64
CA THR A 307 -11.55 -8.78 -0.95
C THR A 307 -11.06 -9.57 0.27
N GLU A 308 -11.12 -10.88 0.18
CA GLU A 308 -10.58 -11.82 1.18
C GLU A 308 -9.06 -11.74 1.33
N ASP A 309 -8.34 -11.28 0.29
CA ASP A 309 -6.87 -11.16 0.27
C ASP A 309 -6.38 -9.75 0.66
N THR A 310 -7.03 -9.14 1.63
CA THR A 310 -6.58 -7.88 2.25
C THR A 310 -6.69 -7.91 3.77
N GLY A 311 -5.79 -7.20 4.45
CA GLY A 311 -5.85 -7.01 5.88
C GLY A 311 -7.06 -6.19 6.34
N MET A 312 -7.65 -5.39 5.45
CA MET A 312 -8.86 -4.61 5.76
C MET A 312 -10.07 -5.45 6.15
N LYS A 313 -10.12 -6.71 5.74
CA LYS A 313 -11.22 -7.61 6.12
C LYS A 313 -11.40 -7.74 7.65
N GLU A 314 -10.35 -7.51 8.44
CA GLU A 314 -10.45 -7.56 9.90
C GLU A 314 -11.26 -6.40 10.51
N LEU A 315 -11.49 -5.32 9.76
CA LEU A 315 -12.31 -4.17 10.17
C LEU A 315 -13.72 -4.21 9.58
N VAL A 316 -13.99 -5.15 8.67
CA VAL A 316 -15.31 -5.29 8.05
C VAL A 316 -16.22 -6.13 8.94
N ARG A 317 -17.38 -5.57 9.29
CA ARG A 317 -18.51 -6.27 9.88
C ARG A 317 -19.54 -6.48 8.76
N GLU A 318 -19.64 -7.74 8.30
CA GLU A 318 -20.47 -8.13 7.14
C GLU A 318 -21.93 -7.65 7.29
N GLY A 319 -22.42 -6.91 6.31
CA GLY A 319 -23.77 -6.34 6.32
C GLY A 319 -23.96 -5.08 7.16
N GLU A 320 -23.01 -4.71 8.04
CA GLU A 320 -23.08 -3.50 8.85
C GLU A 320 -22.30 -2.33 8.22
N ASN A 321 -20.99 -2.50 8.11
CA ASN A 321 -20.10 -1.46 7.60
C ASN A 321 -19.42 -1.85 6.26
N GLY A 322 -19.76 -3.01 5.71
CA GLY A 322 -19.22 -3.45 4.43
C GLY A 322 -19.45 -4.92 4.12
N PHE A 323 -18.77 -5.35 3.06
CA PHE A 323 -18.82 -6.72 2.56
C PHE A 323 -17.43 -7.22 2.17
N ILE A 324 -17.21 -8.54 2.31
CA ILE A 324 -16.03 -9.24 1.86
C ILE A 324 -16.40 -10.08 0.64
N VAL A 325 -15.66 -9.95 -0.45
CA VAL A 325 -15.89 -10.72 -1.70
C VAL A 325 -14.67 -11.56 -2.06
N PRO A 326 -14.84 -12.65 -2.83
CA PRO A 326 -13.70 -13.41 -3.33
C PRO A 326 -12.80 -12.55 -4.23
N THR A 327 -11.50 -12.77 -4.14
CA THR A 327 -10.52 -12.01 -4.90
C THR A 327 -10.65 -12.25 -6.41
N GLY A 328 -10.76 -11.17 -7.18
CA GLY A 328 -10.87 -11.20 -8.65
C GLY A 328 -12.24 -11.63 -9.18
N ASP A 329 -13.24 -11.76 -8.34
CA ASP A 329 -14.61 -12.14 -8.71
C ASP A 329 -15.45 -10.90 -9.06
N VAL A 330 -15.71 -10.74 -10.35
CA VAL A 330 -16.50 -9.64 -10.92
C VAL A 330 -17.98 -9.77 -10.54
N ASP A 331 -18.51 -11.01 -10.53
CA ASP A 331 -19.92 -11.28 -10.28
C ASP A 331 -20.27 -11.02 -8.82
N ALA A 332 -19.46 -11.52 -7.89
CA ALA A 332 -19.63 -11.26 -6.46
C ALA A 332 -19.55 -9.75 -6.14
N LEU A 333 -18.62 -9.03 -6.75
CA LEU A 333 -18.49 -7.59 -6.57
C LEU A 333 -19.71 -6.84 -7.13
N PHE A 334 -20.18 -7.20 -8.33
CA PHE A 334 -21.37 -6.62 -8.92
C PHE A 334 -22.61 -6.82 -8.02
N GLU A 335 -22.83 -8.03 -7.51
CA GLU A 335 -23.98 -8.32 -6.63
C GLU A 335 -23.96 -7.50 -5.34
N ARG A 336 -22.79 -7.30 -4.72
CA ARG A 336 -22.68 -6.47 -3.51
C ARG A 336 -22.92 -4.98 -3.79
N MET A 337 -22.41 -4.44 -4.89
CA MET A 337 -22.70 -3.06 -5.31
C MET A 337 -24.19 -2.89 -5.62
N ARG A 338 -24.80 -3.85 -6.36
CA ARG A 338 -26.24 -3.84 -6.68
C ARG A 338 -27.10 -3.91 -5.41
N HIS A 339 -26.72 -4.73 -4.44
CA HIS A 339 -27.39 -4.83 -3.13
C HIS A 339 -27.39 -3.48 -2.42
N LEU A 340 -26.24 -2.84 -2.28
CA LEU A 340 -26.12 -1.53 -1.64
C LEU A 340 -26.89 -0.43 -2.38
N MET A 341 -26.90 -0.46 -3.71
CA MET A 341 -27.65 0.50 -4.53
C MET A 341 -29.15 0.40 -4.32
N ARG A 342 -29.68 -0.81 -4.07
CA ARG A 342 -31.11 -1.05 -3.81
C ARG A 342 -31.55 -0.76 -2.37
N ALA A 343 -30.62 -0.87 -1.41
CA ALA A 343 -30.88 -0.66 0.02
C ALA A 343 -30.83 0.82 0.44
N ARG A 344 -30.55 1.73 -0.48
CA ARG A 344 -30.38 3.17 -0.26
C ARG A 344 -31.71 3.94 -0.08
#